data_2211ac3c2add16a1713c5f4b87d32578
#
_entry.id   2211ac3c2add16a1713c5f4b87d32578
#
_cell.length_a   1.000
_cell.length_b   1.000
_cell.length_c   1.000
_cell.angle_alpha   90.00
_cell.angle_beta   90.00
_cell.angle_gamma   90.00
#
_symmetry.space_group_name_H-M   'P 1'
#
loop_
_entity.id
_entity.type
_entity.pdbx_description
1 polymer ?
#
loop_
_entity_poly.entity_id
_entity_poly.type
_entity_poly.pdbx_seq_one_letter_code
_entity_poly.pdbx_strand_id
1 'polypeptide(L)'
;CKVGIIPHLRDLPHILRDFPNSKVINLGKKIEEVIDEINSCEYILSTSLHGIIVAHAYGIPALWIKRGYIFTDGLKFNDYFASVEIPLYDGSKYNLEDIVCKSFHELSSEIRSLMLPHKSVIELQRDLLRVAPFEVKQSILDKVQ
;
A
#
# COMPACT_ATOMS: atom_id res chain seq x y z
N CYS A 1 -6.31 14.63 2.58
CA CYS A 1 -7.15 14.19 1.45
C CYS A 1 -7.88 12.91 1.84
N LYS A 2 -8.96 12.54 1.16
CA LYS A 2 -9.65 11.28 1.45
C LYS A 2 -8.92 10.09 0.86
N VAL A 3 -8.51 10.19 -0.39
CA VAL A 3 -7.92 9.08 -1.13
C VAL A 3 -6.59 9.48 -1.76
N GLY A 4 -5.54 8.74 -1.45
CA GLY A 4 -4.27 8.83 -2.15
C GLY A 4 -4.24 7.82 -3.31
N ILE A 5 -3.81 8.26 -4.49
CA ILE A 5 -3.60 7.38 -5.64
C ILE A 5 -2.11 7.31 -5.90
N ILE A 6 -1.53 6.09 -5.79
CA ILE A 6 -0.11 5.85 -6.05
C ILE A 6 0.03 5.01 -7.32
N PRO A 7 0.24 5.64 -8.47
CA PRO A 7 0.49 4.92 -9.71
C PRO A 7 1.89 4.33 -9.74
N HIS A 8 2.04 3.18 -10.42
CA HIS A 8 3.35 2.78 -10.91
C HIS A 8 3.89 3.83 -11.88
N LEU A 9 5.21 4.03 -11.95
CA LEU A 9 5.81 5.07 -12.81
C LEU A 9 5.35 5.00 -14.27
N ARG A 10 5.08 3.81 -14.80
CA ARG A 10 4.55 3.60 -16.16
C ARG A 10 3.09 4.03 -16.32
N ASP A 11 2.32 4.01 -15.23
CA ASP A 11 0.90 4.34 -15.22
C ASP A 11 0.65 5.82 -14.93
N LEU A 12 1.67 6.52 -14.44
CA LEU A 12 1.58 7.92 -14.03
C LEU A 12 0.97 8.84 -15.12
N PRO A 13 1.37 8.75 -16.41
CA PRO A 13 0.79 9.59 -17.47
C PRO A 13 -0.69 9.32 -17.72
N HIS A 14 -1.20 8.16 -17.33
CA HIS A 14 -2.57 7.72 -17.60
C HIS A 14 -3.54 7.94 -16.44
N ILE A 15 -3.02 8.28 -15.25
CA ILE A 15 -3.80 8.46 -14.00
C ILE A 15 -3.91 9.95 -13.62
N LEU A 16 -3.51 10.86 -14.49
CA LEU A 16 -3.57 12.31 -14.24
C LEU A 16 -5.01 12.89 -14.21
N ARG A 17 -6.04 12.08 -14.01
CA ARG A 17 -7.39 12.59 -13.75
C ARG A 17 -7.51 13.04 -12.30
N ASP A 18 -7.87 14.29 -12.11
CA ASP A 18 -8.27 14.79 -10.79
C ASP A 18 -9.64 14.23 -10.42
N PHE A 19 -9.65 13.34 -9.44
CA PHE A 19 -10.89 12.92 -8.80
C PHE A 19 -11.17 13.82 -7.59
N PRO A 20 -12.41 14.23 -7.37
CA PRO A 20 -12.76 15.02 -6.21
C PRO A 20 -12.27 14.36 -4.90
N ASN A 21 -11.62 15.14 -4.04
CA ASN A 21 -11.06 14.68 -2.75
C ASN A 21 -9.96 13.61 -2.84
N SER A 22 -9.37 13.39 -3.98
CA SER A 22 -8.21 12.53 -4.16
C SER A 22 -6.94 13.30 -4.46
N LYS A 23 -5.79 12.65 -4.27
CA LYS A 23 -4.48 13.17 -4.57
C LYS A 23 -3.63 12.11 -5.25
N VAL A 24 -3.04 12.44 -6.38
CA VAL A 24 -2.04 11.58 -7.03
C VAL A 24 -0.70 11.79 -6.34
N ILE A 25 -0.14 10.73 -5.78
CA ILE A 25 1.13 10.72 -5.05
C ILE A 25 2.20 10.11 -5.96
N ASN A 26 3.19 10.91 -6.31
CA ASN A 26 4.32 10.48 -7.15
C ASN A 26 5.47 9.99 -6.28
N LEU A 27 5.79 8.69 -6.38
CA LEU A 27 6.90 8.06 -5.63
C LEU A 27 8.30 8.59 -6.05
N GLY A 28 8.40 9.38 -7.12
CA GLY A 28 9.66 10.02 -7.56
C GLY A 28 10.01 11.30 -6.80
N LYS A 29 9.15 11.76 -5.87
CA LYS A 29 9.42 12.91 -5.00
C LYS A 29 10.41 12.55 -3.88
N LYS A 30 10.79 13.54 -3.07
CA LYS A 30 11.55 13.29 -1.84
C LYS A 30 10.79 12.37 -0.89
N ILE A 31 11.49 11.50 -0.19
CA ILE A 31 10.90 10.45 0.67
C ILE A 31 9.98 11.06 1.71
N GLU A 32 10.40 12.13 2.37
CA GLU A 32 9.64 12.80 3.41
C GLU A 32 8.31 13.35 2.86
N GLU A 33 8.34 13.97 1.68
CA GLU A 33 7.13 14.49 1.02
C GLU A 33 6.14 13.35 0.67
N VAL A 34 6.65 12.21 0.18
CA VAL A 34 5.81 11.05 -0.14
C VAL A 34 5.15 10.49 1.12
N ILE A 35 5.92 10.38 2.21
CA ILE A 35 5.40 9.88 3.49
C ILE A 35 4.33 10.82 4.04
N ASP A 36 4.56 12.13 4.02
CA ASP A 36 3.59 13.13 4.48
C ASP A 36 2.31 13.09 3.63
N GLU A 37 2.44 12.94 2.32
CA GLU A 37 1.29 12.80 1.42
C GLU A 37 0.49 11.53 1.71
N ILE A 38 1.14 10.39 1.94
CA ILE A 38 0.47 9.12 2.30
C ILE A 38 -0.25 9.28 3.64
N ASN A 39 0.42 9.80 4.67
CA ASN A 39 -0.16 10.00 6.01
C ASN A 39 -1.33 11.00 6.02
N SER A 40 -1.44 11.88 5.02
CA SER A 40 -2.56 12.81 4.90
C SER A 40 -3.83 12.19 4.35
N CYS A 41 -3.82 10.92 3.94
CA CYS A 41 -4.93 10.24 3.30
C CYS A 41 -5.63 9.26 4.25
N GLU A 42 -6.94 9.05 4.06
CA GLU A 42 -7.72 8.02 4.79
C GLU A 42 -7.32 6.62 4.31
N TYR A 43 -7.05 6.47 3.02
CA TYR A 43 -6.57 5.23 2.42
C TYR A 43 -5.91 5.49 1.06
N ILE A 44 -5.24 4.46 0.57
CA ILE A 44 -4.47 4.49 -0.67
C ILE A 44 -5.05 3.50 -1.68
N LEU A 45 -5.13 3.92 -2.94
CA LEU A 45 -5.34 3.06 -4.10
C LEU A 45 -4.04 3.02 -4.90
N SER A 46 -3.46 1.85 -5.13
CA SER A 46 -2.12 1.78 -5.74
C SER A 46 -2.02 0.74 -6.84
N THR A 47 -1.39 1.10 -7.94
CA THR A 47 -0.91 0.15 -8.96
C THR A 47 0.57 -0.23 -8.73
N SER A 48 1.20 0.34 -7.69
CA SER A 48 2.58 0.06 -7.29
C SER A 48 2.64 -0.75 -5.99
N LEU A 49 3.39 -1.85 -5.99
CA LEU A 49 3.63 -2.62 -4.78
C LEU A 49 4.33 -1.79 -3.70
N HIS A 50 5.32 -0.96 -4.07
CA HIS A 50 6.01 -0.09 -3.12
C HIS A 50 5.05 0.87 -2.42
N GLY A 51 4.07 1.43 -3.16
CA GLY A 51 3.05 2.29 -2.57
C GLY A 51 2.21 1.58 -1.50
N ILE A 52 1.88 0.31 -1.72
CA ILE A 52 1.15 -0.52 -0.74
C ILE A 52 2.01 -0.79 0.50
N ILE A 53 3.25 -1.25 0.30
CA ILE A 53 4.16 -1.57 1.40
C ILE A 53 4.41 -0.34 2.30
N VAL A 54 4.67 0.81 1.70
CA VAL A 54 4.90 2.05 2.46
C VAL A 54 3.65 2.47 3.21
N ALA A 55 2.47 2.45 2.58
CA ALA A 55 1.22 2.77 3.27
C ALA A 55 0.99 1.85 4.48
N HIS A 56 1.15 0.53 4.32
CA HIS A 56 1.01 -0.44 5.40
C HIS A 56 2.04 -0.24 6.52
N ALA A 57 3.28 0.16 6.20
CA ALA A 57 4.30 0.46 7.20
C ALA A 57 3.92 1.64 8.11
N TYR A 58 3.09 2.56 7.62
CA TYR A 58 2.54 3.69 8.39
C TYR A 58 1.11 3.45 8.89
N GLY A 59 0.59 2.23 8.76
CA GLY A 59 -0.76 1.88 9.22
C GLY A 59 -1.88 2.47 8.36
N ILE A 60 -1.58 2.96 7.15
CA ILE A 60 -2.57 3.51 6.22
C ILE A 60 -3.14 2.38 5.36
N PRO A 61 -4.49 2.20 5.33
CA PRO A 61 -5.12 1.19 4.49
C PRO A 61 -4.77 1.38 3.01
N ALA A 62 -4.42 0.31 2.31
CA ALA A 62 -4.05 0.39 0.90
C ALA A 62 -4.61 -0.79 0.09
N LEU A 63 -5.24 -0.50 -1.04
CA LEU A 63 -5.79 -1.49 -1.97
C LEU A 63 -4.96 -1.52 -3.27
N TRP A 64 -4.58 -2.73 -3.69
CA TRP A 64 -4.01 -2.92 -5.01
C TRP A 64 -5.09 -2.85 -6.08
N ILE A 65 -4.87 -1.99 -7.06
CA ILE A 65 -5.68 -1.89 -8.28
C ILE A 65 -4.79 -2.18 -9.47
N LYS A 66 -5.19 -3.15 -10.29
CA LYS A 66 -4.47 -3.46 -11.52
C LYS A 66 -4.96 -2.53 -12.63
N ARG A 67 -4.04 -1.79 -13.22
CA ARG A 67 -4.27 -1.00 -14.43
C ARG A 67 -3.20 -1.32 -15.45
N GLY A 68 -3.61 -1.57 -16.68
CA GLY A 68 -2.68 -1.94 -17.75
C GLY A 68 -2.04 -3.33 -17.59
N TYR A 69 -0.95 -3.54 -18.34
CA TYR A 69 -0.20 -4.80 -18.36
C TYR A 69 0.82 -4.85 -17.21
N ILE A 70 0.71 -5.84 -16.35
CA ILE A 70 1.71 -6.13 -15.31
C ILE A 70 2.52 -7.34 -15.79
N PHE A 71 3.83 -7.16 -15.95
CA PHE A 71 4.75 -8.17 -16.48
C PHE A 71 4.79 -9.47 -15.65
N THR A 72 4.42 -9.44 -14.39
CA THR A 72 4.53 -10.57 -13.43
C THR A 72 3.17 -11.13 -13.00
N ASP A 73 2.10 -10.90 -13.75
CA ASP A 73 0.73 -11.36 -13.44
C ASP A 73 0.27 -11.14 -11.98
N GLY A 74 0.88 -10.17 -11.30
CA GLY A 74 0.56 -9.86 -9.91
C GLY A 74 1.24 -10.75 -8.86
N LEU A 75 2.09 -11.70 -9.26
CA LEU A 75 2.77 -12.62 -8.34
C LEU A 75 3.44 -11.90 -7.16
N LYS A 76 4.19 -10.82 -7.43
CA LYS A 76 4.86 -10.03 -6.39
C LYS A 76 3.91 -9.40 -5.36
N PHE A 77 2.68 -9.04 -5.76
CA PHE A 77 1.66 -8.53 -4.85
C PHE A 77 1.14 -9.65 -3.96
N ASN A 78 0.84 -10.80 -4.55
CA ASN A 78 0.35 -11.96 -3.83
C ASN A 78 1.39 -12.54 -2.87
N ASP A 79 2.68 -12.52 -3.22
CA ASP A 79 3.78 -12.85 -2.31
C ASP A 79 3.79 -11.94 -1.08
N TYR A 80 3.68 -10.63 -1.30
CA TYR A 80 3.59 -9.68 -0.21
C TYR A 80 2.33 -9.90 0.63
N PHE A 81 1.17 -10.06 0.00
CA PHE A 81 -0.10 -10.27 0.72
C PHE A 81 -0.05 -11.54 1.57
N ALA A 82 0.50 -12.63 1.04
CA ALA A 82 0.71 -13.85 1.82
C ALA A 82 1.60 -13.62 3.05
N SER A 83 2.66 -12.82 2.92
CA SER A 83 3.58 -12.53 4.03
C SER A 83 2.95 -11.74 5.17
N VAL A 84 1.92 -10.95 4.88
CA VAL A 84 1.19 -10.10 5.85
C VAL A 84 -0.21 -10.61 6.16
N GLU A 85 -0.54 -11.84 5.70
CA GLU A 85 -1.82 -12.53 5.93
C GLU A 85 -3.03 -11.81 5.35
N ILE A 86 -2.85 -10.99 4.31
CA ILE A 86 -3.95 -10.44 3.51
C ILE A 86 -4.46 -11.54 2.55
N PRO A 87 -5.78 -11.77 2.43
CA PRO A 87 -6.32 -12.70 1.44
C PRO A 87 -5.84 -12.37 0.02
N LEU A 88 -5.43 -13.38 -0.74
CA LEU A 88 -4.95 -13.18 -2.10
C LEU A 88 -6.09 -12.75 -3.01
N TYR A 89 -5.83 -11.75 -3.85
CA TYR A 89 -6.80 -11.28 -4.84
C TYR A 89 -6.11 -10.74 -6.10
N ASP A 90 -6.87 -10.62 -7.17
CA ASP A 90 -6.44 -9.93 -8.40
C ASP A 90 -6.93 -8.49 -8.36
N GLY A 91 -6.02 -7.53 -8.46
CA GLY A 91 -6.32 -6.11 -8.47
C GLY A 91 -7.20 -5.65 -9.64
N SER A 92 -7.37 -6.48 -10.69
CA SER A 92 -8.31 -6.21 -11.80
C SER A 92 -9.78 -6.34 -11.39
N LYS A 93 -10.07 -6.97 -10.25
CA LYS A 93 -11.43 -7.09 -9.69
C LYS A 93 -12.00 -5.73 -9.28
N TYR A 94 -11.15 -4.75 -9.00
CA TYR A 94 -11.56 -3.46 -8.46
C TYR A 94 -11.25 -2.33 -9.44
N ASN A 95 -12.27 -1.49 -9.70
CA ASN A 95 -12.14 -0.33 -10.56
C ASN A 95 -11.84 0.91 -9.71
N LEU A 96 -10.83 1.69 -10.12
CA LEU A 96 -10.44 2.93 -9.48
C LEU A 96 -11.60 3.91 -9.36
N GLU A 97 -12.33 4.09 -10.47
CA GLU A 97 -13.41 5.06 -10.60
C GLU A 97 -14.58 4.77 -9.63
N ASP A 98 -14.83 3.49 -9.34
CA ASP A 98 -15.92 3.06 -8.45
C ASP A 98 -15.58 3.24 -6.96
N ILE A 99 -14.29 3.30 -6.65
CA ILE A 99 -13.80 3.32 -5.25
C ILE A 99 -13.36 4.72 -4.83
N VAL A 100 -12.68 5.45 -5.71
CA VAL A 100 -12.02 6.72 -5.38
C VAL A 100 -12.96 7.81 -4.85
N CYS A 101 -14.24 7.77 -5.21
CA CYS A 101 -15.24 8.73 -4.75
C CYS A 101 -15.80 8.41 -3.34
N LYS A 102 -15.50 7.24 -2.78
CA LYS A 102 -16.02 6.79 -1.48
C LYS A 102 -15.08 7.18 -0.34
N SER A 103 -15.63 7.44 0.84
CA SER A 103 -14.84 7.46 2.08
C SER A 103 -14.53 6.02 2.51
N PHE A 104 -13.54 5.83 3.38
CA PHE A 104 -13.15 4.50 3.87
C PHE A 104 -14.33 3.74 4.49
N HIS A 105 -15.22 4.43 5.20
CA HIS A 105 -16.39 3.82 5.84
C HIS A 105 -17.47 3.35 4.85
N GLU A 106 -17.52 3.94 3.66
CA GLU A 106 -18.46 3.56 2.60
C GLU A 106 -17.99 2.34 1.78
N LEU A 107 -16.73 1.91 1.98
CA LEU A 107 -16.21 0.70 1.36
C LEU A 107 -16.83 -0.54 2.00
N SER A 108 -17.08 -1.58 1.20
CA SER A 108 -17.58 -2.85 1.73
C SER A 108 -16.61 -3.47 2.72
N SER A 109 -17.12 -4.30 3.64
CA SER A 109 -16.29 -5.05 4.59
C SER A 109 -15.28 -5.96 3.87
N GLU A 110 -15.66 -6.52 2.73
CA GLU A 110 -14.76 -7.31 1.87
C GLU A 110 -13.55 -6.47 1.42
N ILE A 111 -13.78 -5.29 0.83
CA ILE A 111 -12.70 -4.40 0.37
C ILE A 111 -11.83 -3.99 1.56
N ARG A 112 -12.42 -3.57 2.67
CA ARG A 112 -11.67 -3.13 3.86
C ARG A 112 -10.77 -4.24 4.43
N SER A 113 -11.21 -5.49 4.37
CA SER A 113 -10.41 -6.64 4.84
C SER A 113 -9.16 -6.90 4.01
N LEU A 114 -9.10 -6.38 2.77
CA LEU A 114 -7.94 -6.50 1.88
C LEU A 114 -6.95 -5.34 2.02
N MET A 115 -7.27 -4.32 2.82
CA MET A 115 -6.55 -3.04 2.79
C MET A 115 -5.51 -2.89 3.90
N LEU A 116 -5.48 -3.78 4.88
CA LEU A 116 -4.51 -3.73 5.99
C LEU A 116 -3.92 -5.11 6.26
N PRO A 117 -2.65 -5.18 6.66
CA PRO A 117 -2.05 -6.41 7.16
C PRO A 117 -2.87 -7.01 8.30
N HIS A 118 -3.11 -8.33 8.25
CA HIS A 118 -3.72 -9.08 9.35
C HIS A 118 -2.65 -9.55 10.36
N LYS A 119 -1.39 -9.64 9.91
CA LYS A 119 -0.24 -9.87 10.77
C LYS A 119 0.35 -8.55 11.24
N SER A 120 0.75 -8.49 12.51
CA SER A 120 1.39 -7.32 13.07
C SER A 120 2.70 -6.98 12.35
N VAL A 121 2.84 -5.75 11.85
CA VAL A 121 4.07 -5.27 11.18
C VAL A 121 5.26 -5.31 12.17
N ILE A 122 5.03 -5.02 13.45
CA ILE A 122 6.06 -5.08 14.50
C ILE A 122 6.54 -6.53 14.70
N GLU A 123 5.63 -7.51 14.71
CA GLU A 123 6.01 -8.93 14.79
C GLU A 123 6.83 -9.38 13.59
N LEU A 124 6.45 -8.96 12.38
CA LEU A 124 7.21 -9.22 11.17
C LEU A 124 8.62 -8.61 11.23
N GLN A 125 8.73 -7.38 11.66
CA GLN A 125 10.01 -6.69 11.82
C GLN A 125 10.88 -7.41 12.85
N ARG A 126 10.32 -7.83 13.98
CA ARG A 126 11.01 -8.60 15.03
C ARG A 126 11.51 -9.94 14.49
N ASP A 127 10.69 -10.67 13.76
CA ASP A 127 11.05 -11.97 13.19
C ASP A 127 12.17 -11.84 12.15
N LEU A 128 12.10 -10.83 11.30
CA LEU A 128 13.16 -10.52 10.33
C LEU A 128 14.49 -10.19 11.02
N LEU A 129 14.46 -9.40 12.10
CA LEU A 129 15.68 -9.05 12.86
C LEU A 129 16.28 -10.27 13.57
N ARG A 130 15.46 -11.22 14.02
CA ARG A 130 15.93 -12.47 14.67
C ARG A 130 16.70 -13.39 13.72
N VAL A 131 16.32 -13.40 12.44
CA VAL A 131 16.95 -14.26 11.42
C VAL A 131 17.98 -13.51 10.56
N ALA A 132 18.26 -12.25 10.90
CA ALA A 132 19.22 -11.45 10.16
C ALA A 132 20.60 -12.11 10.16
N PRO A 133 21.26 -12.23 9.00
CA PRO A 133 22.58 -12.87 8.90
C PRO A 133 23.73 -11.97 9.37
N PHE A 134 23.44 -10.91 10.08
CA PHE A 134 24.36 -9.91 10.62
C PHE A 134 23.92 -9.47 12.01
N GLU A 135 24.86 -8.91 12.77
CA GLU A 135 24.58 -8.40 14.11
C GLU A 135 23.70 -7.15 14.05
N VAL A 136 22.54 -7.21 14.71
CA VAL A 136 21.57 -6.09 14.75
C VAL A 136 21.92 -5.17 15.92
N LYS A 137 22.01 -3.86 15.65
CA LYS A 137 22.26 -2.86 16.70
C LYS A 137 21.13 -2.85 17.74
N GLN A 138 21.49 -2.79 19.02
CA GLN A 138 20.53 -2.76 20.13
C GLN A 138 19.47 -1.65 19.97
N SER A 139 19.87 -0.47 19.50
CA SER A 139 18.96 0.64 19.25
C SER A 139 17.87 0.37 18.21
N ILE A 140 18.05 -0.65 17.36
CA ILE A 140 17.02 -1.10 16.43
C ILE A 140 16.10 -2.12 17.09
N LEU A 141 16.68 -3.06 17.87
CA LEU A 141 15.91 -4.06 18.61
C LEU A 141 14.93 -3.39 19.60
N ASP A 142 15.36 -2.32 20.26
CA ASP A 142 14.54 -1.58 21.22
C ASP A 142 13.30 -0.93 20.59
N LYS A 143 13.31 -0.68 19.27
CA LYS A 143 12.17 -0.08 18.53
C LYS A 143 11.08 -1.08 18.14
N VAL A 144 11.36 -2.38 18.22
CA VAL A 144 10.43 -3.46 17.82
C VAL A 144 10.04 -4.36 19.01
N GLN A 145 10.34 -3.91 20.22
CA GLN A 145 9.89 -4.59 21.46
C GLN A 145 8.42 -4.34 21.77
#